data_9c1f88a48e0c6b3ada8b2609074aaad8
#
_entry.id   9c1f88a48e0c6b3ada8b2609074aaad8
#
_cell.length_a   1.000
_cell.length_b   1.000
_cell.length_c   1.000
_cell.angle_alpha   90.00
_cell.angle_beta   90.00
_cell.angle_gamma   90.00
#
_symmetry.space_group_name_H-M   'P 1'
#
loop_
_entity.id
_entity.type
_entity.pdbx_description
1 polymer ?
#
loop_
_entity_poly.entity_id
_entity_poly.type
_entity_poly.pdbx_seq_one_letter_code
_entity_poly.pdbx_strand_id
1 'polypeptide(L)'
;AITADRISDSCAKAYGLGQVQQSTIKQVILETYRDFGITSEPSTWGKKQPTMNNVVDKYFEQYDAKDKTYALFDKLRDYPIFTTNNNNCVSLFEWLDGVKVIDLTPFPGDTKKVIVSLILDLFYEEMRQMGASKLDGEFRELRAMILVDEAHQFLNKDFNSFRNIISEGRMFGVGMILSTQNLSDFKSAKQEYSQFILSWVILHLNNITKTEVANIFGSNDP
;
A
#
# COMPACT_ATOMS: atom_id res chain seq x y z
N ALA A 1 -13.23 -9.71 -7.52
CA ALA A 1 -12.03 -10.55 -7.68
C ALA A 1 -10.75 -9.73 -7.54
N ILE A 2 -10.54 -8.68 -8.33
CA ILE A 2 -9.30 -7.86 -8.34
C ILE A 2 -8.97 -7.29 -6.95
N THR A 3 -9.95 -6.71 -6.25
CA THR A 3 -9.76 -6.18 -4.89
C THR A 3 -9.31 -7.28 -3.91
N ALA A 4 -9.94 -8.46 -3.97
CA ALA A 4 -9.57 -9.58 -3.11
C ALA A 4 -8.15 -10.10 -3.42
N ASP A 5 -7.75 -10.12 -4.69
CA ASP A 5 -6.38 -10.49 -5.09
C ASP A 5 -5.34 -9.52 -4.52
N ARG A 6 -5.58 -8.21 -4.61
CA ARG A 6 -4.67 -7.18 -4.10
C ARG A 6 -4.54 -7.23 -2.59
N ILE A 7 -5.67 -7.25 -1.88
CA ILE A 7 -5.67 -7.31 -0.41
C ILE A 7 -4.91 -8.56 0.05
N SER A 8 -5.20 -9.72 -0.55
CA SER A 8 -4.52 -10.96 -0.18
C SER A 8 -3.01 -10.94 -0.50
N ASP A 9 -2.61 -10.33 -1.62
CA ASP A 9 -1.20 -10.16 -1.98
C ASP A 9 -0.47 -9.25 -0.99
N SER A 10 -1.06 -8.10 -0.65
CA SER A 10 -0.49 -7.16 0.31
C SER A 10 -0.35 -7.77 1.71
N CYS A 11 -1.37 -8.50 2.17
CA CYS A 11 -1.31 -9.24 3.42
C CYS A 11 -0.22 -10.33 3.40
N ALA A 12 -0.14 -11.09 2.30
CA ALA A 12 0.85 -12.15 2.15
C ALA A 12 2.29 -11.59 2.17
N LYS A 13 2.55 -10.50 1.47
CA LYS A 13 3.86 -9.83 1.46
C LYS A 13 4.23 -9.26 2.83
N ALA A 14 3.28 -8.60 3.51
CA ALA A 14 3.52 -8.01 4.82
C ALA A 14 3.92 -9.06 5.86
N TYR A 15 3.22 -10.20 5.89
CA TYR A 15 3.42 -11.27 6.88
C TYR A 15 4.33 -12.42 6.41
N GLY A 16 4.81 -12.38 5.16
CA GLY A 16 5.61 -13.46 4.60
C GLY A 16 4.83 -14.78 4.52
N LEU A 17 3.60 -14.71 4.00
CA LEU A 17 2.74 -15.87 3.83
C LEU A 17 3.03 -16.60 2.53
N GLY A 18 2.77 -17.91 2.51
CA GLY A 18 2.85 -18.72 1.30
C GLY A 18 1.59 -18.61 0.42
N GLN A 19 1.65 -19.18 -0.77
CA GLN A 19 0.56 -19.13 -1.76
C GLN A 19 -0.77 -19.72 -1.26
N VAL A 20 -0.70 -20.81 -0.47
CA VAL A 20 -1.91 -21.43 0.11
C VAL A 20 -2.60 -20.46 1.06
N GLN A 21 -1.85 -19.83 1.94
CA GLN A 21 -2.35 -18.85 2.90
C GLN A 21 -2.91 -17.60 2.21
N GLN A 22 -2.24 -17.11 1.17
CA GLN A 22 -2.74 -16.02 0.33
C GLN A 22 -4.06 -16.39 -0.33
N SER A 23 -4.18 -17.61 -0.86
CA SER A 23 -5.43 -18.12 -1.45
C SER A 23 -6.55 -18.20 -0.43
N THR A 24 -6.25 -18.62 0.80
CA THR A 24 -7.21 -18.63 1.91
C THR A 24 -7.76 -17.23 2.20
N ILE A 25 -6.88 -16.24 2.32
CA ILE A 25 -7.29 -14.84 2.54
C ILE A 25 -8.21 -14.35 1.40
N LYS A 26 -7.80 -14.60 0.16
CA LYS A 26 -8.61 -14.24 -1.01
C LYS A 26 -9.99 -14.88 -0.98
N GLN A 27 -10.07 -16.17 -0.64
CA GLN A 27 -11.33 -16.90 -0.57
C GLN A 27 -12.25 -16.31 0.52
N VAL A 28 -11.73 -16.06 1.72
CA VAL A 28 -12.50 -15.44 2.81
C VAL A 28 -13.07 -14.08 2.38
N ILE A 29 -12.27 -13.25 1.73
CA ILE A 29 -12.75 -11.96 1.22
C ILE A 29 -13.87 -12.15 0.20
N LEU A 30 -13.72 -13.05 -0.76
CA LEU A 30 -14.74 -13.30 -1.79
C LEU A 30 -16.04 -13.86 -1.19
N GLU A 31 -15.96 -14.72 -0.20
CA GLU A 31 -17.11 -15.26 0.51
C GLU A 31 -17.83 -14.17 1.31
N THR A 32 -17.08 -13.32 2.01
CA THR A 32 -17.64 -12.16 2.70
C THR A 32 -18.42 -11.25 1.74
N TYR A 33 -17.87 -10.97 0.55
CA TYR A 33 -18.59 -10.20 -0.47
C TYR A 33 -19.88 -10.91 -0.91
N ARG A 34 -19.88 -12.24 -1.08
CA ARG A 34 -21.08 -13.02 -1.44
C ARG A 34 -22.14 -12.96 -0.35
N ASP A 35 -21.76 -13.01 0.92
CA ASP A 35 -22.68 -12.89 2.06
C ASP A 35 -23.40 -11.53 2.07
N PHE A 36 -22.75 -10.48 1.56
CA PHE A 36 -23.34 -9.17 1.33
C PHE A 36 -24.08 -9.06 -0.01
N GLY A 37 -24.21 -10.18 -0.73
CA GLY A 37 -24.90 -10.27 -2.01
C GLY A 37 -24.15 -9.62 -3.18
N ILE A 38 -22.83 -9.39 -3.04
CA ILE A 38 -21.97 -8.85 -4.08
C ILE A 38 -21.29 -10.01 -4.80
N THR A 39 -21.50 -10.11 -6.13
CA THR A 39 -20.99 -11.19 -6.95
C THR A 39 -20.16 -10.65 -8.13
N SER A 40 -19.88 -11.49 -9.10
CA SER A 40 -19.26 -11.06 -10.38
C SER A 40 -20.20 -10.21 -11.25
N GLU A 41 -21.49 -10.22 -10.97
CA GLU A 41 -22.49 -9.46 -11.70
C GLU A 41 -22.41 -7.96 -11.39
N PRO A 42 -22.17 -7.09 -12.39
CA PRO A 42 -22.01 -5.64 -12.16
C PRO A 42 -23.21 -4.98 -11.44
N SER A 43 -24.41 -5.47 -11.68
CA SER A 43 -25.64 -4.99 -11.02
C SER A 43 -25.61 -5.12 -9.49
N THR A 44 -24.75 -5.99 -8.96
CA THR A 44 -24.61 -6.20 -7.51
C THR A 44 -23.60 -5.28 -6.84
N TRP A 45 -22.78 -4.54 -7.59
CA TRP A 45 -21.66 -3.77 -7.04
C TRP A 45 -22.07 -2.49 -6.30
N GLY A 46 -23.30 -2.00 -6.56
CA GLY A 46 -23.88 -0.88 -5.81
C GLY A 46 -24.44 -1.24 -4.42
N LYS A 47 -24.37 -2.53 -4.03
CA LYS A 47 -24.79 -2.95 -2.69
C LYS A 47 -23.83 -2.48 -1.62
N LYS A 48 -24.32 -2.49 -0.38
CA LYS A 48 -23.52 -2.17 0.80
C LYS A 48 -22.28 -3.08 0.87
N GLN A 49 -21.09 -2.47 0.88
CA GLN A 49 -19.82 -3.19 0.91
C GLN A 49 -19.54 -3.77 2.32
N PRO A 50 -18.91 -4.93 2.44
CA PRO A 50 -18.41 -5.41 3.72
C PRO A 50 -17.25 -4.54 4.23
N THR A 51 -17.13 -4.47 5.54
CA THR A 51 -15.95 -3.89 6.20
C THR A 51 -14.84 -4.93 6.36
N MET A 52 -13.63 -4.49 6.69
CA MET A 52 -12.56 -5.43 7.02
C MET A 52 -12.93 -6.30 8.24
N ASN A 53 -13.67 -5.77 9.20
CA ASN A 53 -14.12 -6.54 10.35
C ASN A 53 -15.02 -7.70 9.94
N ASN A 54 -15.90 -7.53 8.95
CA ASN A 54 -16.70 -8.64 8.43
C ASN A 54 -15.82 -9.75 7.81
N VAL A 55 -14.69 -9.37 7.18
CA VAL A 55 -13.72 -10.34 6.67
C VAL A 55 -13.01 -11.06 7.81
N VAL A 56 -12.64 -10.34 8.87
CA VAL A 56 -12.02 -10.90 10.08
C VAL A 56 -12.97 -11.89 10.76
N ASP A 57 -14.23 -11.49 10.98
CA ASP A 57 -15.26 -12.35 11.59
C ASP A 57 -15.46 -13.61 10.75
N LYS A 58 -15.59 -13.47 9.43
CA LYS A 58 -15.72 -14.59 8.49
C LYS A 58 -14.56 -15.57 8.57
N TYR A 59 -13.33 -15.07 8.69
CA TYR A 59 -12.16 -15.94 8.87
C TYR A 59 -12.27 -16.79 10.13
N PHE A 60 -12.62 -16.20 11.29
CA PHE A 60 -12.72 -16.91 12.55
C PHE A 60 -13.95 -17.82 12.64
N GLU A 61 -14.99 -17.63 11.79
CA GLU A 61 -16.08 -18.58 11.64
C GLU A 61 -15.65 -19.88 10.95
N GLN A 62 -14.65 -19.83 10.07
CA GLN A 62 -14.28 -20.95 9.19
C GLN A 62 -12.97 -21.62 9.57
N TYR A 63 -12.05 -20.89 10.21
CA TYR A 63 -10.68 -21.34 10.46
C TYR A 63 -10.29 -21.15 11.92
N ASP A 64 -9.73 -22.20 12.50
CA ASP A 64 -9.21 -22.24 13.87
C ASP A 64 -7.71 -22.57 13.95
N ALA A 65 -7.10 -22.92 12.81
CA ALA A 65 -5.71 -23.27 12.73
C ALA A 65 -4.79 -22.10 13.09
N LYS A 66 -4.00 -22.24 14.14
CA LYS A 66 -3.09 -21.21 14.66
C LYS A 66 -1.80 -21.10 13.85
N ASP A 67 -1.93 -20.70 12.61
CA ASP A 67 -0.83 -20.43 11.70
C ASP A 67 -0.55 -18.91 11.55
N LYS A 68 0.27 -18.53 10.57
CA LYS A 68 0.56 -17.13 10.27
C LYS A 68 -0.65 -16.35 9.78
N THR A 69 -1.61 -17.01 9.11
CA THR A 69 -2.85 -16.39 8.65
C THR A 69 -3.73 -16.06 9.86
N TYR A 70 -3.82 -16.98 10.81
CA TYR A 70 -4.48 -16.72 12.08
C TYR A 70 -3.86 -15.49 12.78
N ALA A 71 -2.51 -15.45 12.89
CA ALA A 71 -1.83 -14.34 13.54
C ALA A 71 -2.08 -12.98 12.85
N LEU A 72 -2.23 -12.96 11.53
CA LEU A 72 -2.64 -11.77 10.79
C LEU A 72 -4.04 -11.31 11.19
N PHE A 73 -5.04 -12.21 11.11
CA PHE A 73 -6.43 -11.87 11.41
C PHE A 73 -6.64 -11.54 12.89
N ASP A 74 -5.93 -12.21 13.80
CA ASP A 74 -5.96 -11.93 15.24
C ASP A 74 -5.49 -10.49 15.52
N LYS A 75 -4.39 -10.05 14.90
CA LYS A 75 -3.93 -8.66 15.01
C LYS A 75 -4.89 -7.66 14.37
N LEU A 76 -5.50 -7.98 13.22
CA LEU A 76 -6.50 -7.10 12.61
C LEU A 76 -7.75 -6.97 13.47
N ARG A 77 -8.08 -7.99 14.25
CA ARG A 77 -9.17 -7.97 15.24
C ARG A 77 -8.83 -7.13 16.45
N ASP A 78 -7.62 -7.30 16.99
CA ASP A 78 -7.17 -6.63 18.23
C ASP A 78 -6.94 -5.14 18.03
N TYR A 79 -6.57 -4.72 16.83
CA TYR A 79 -6.35 -3.32 16.50
C TYR A 79 -7.53 -2.78 15.65
N PRO A 80 -8.37 -1.89 16.18
CA PRO A 80 -9.51 -1.31 15.45
C PRO A 80 -9.02 -0.27 14.42
N ILE A 81 -8.29 -0.73 13.40
CA ILE A 81 -7.69 0.12 12.37
C ILE A 81 -8.73 0.58 11.37
N PHE A 82 -9.68 -0.29 11.06
CA PHE A 82 -10.70 -0.07 10.04
C PHE A 82 -12.05 0.23 10.68
N THR A 83 -12.82 1.10 10.03
CA THR A 83 -14.17 1.41 10.51
C THR A 83 -15.06 0.15 10.50
N THR A 84 -15.89 0.03 11.53
CA THR A 84 -16.96 -0.96 11.61
C THR A 84 -18.25 -0.47 10.98
N ASN A 85 -18.37 0.84 10.72
CA ASN A 85 -19.55 1.48 10.19
C ASN A 85 -19.34 1.91 8.74
N ASN A 86 -20.02 1.24 7.83
CA ASN A 86 -19.97 1.53 6.40
C ASN A 86 -20.43 2.94 6.03
N ASN A 87 -21.23 3.61 6.89
CA ASN A 87 -21.63 4.98 6.64
C ASN A 87 -20.50 5.99 6.84
N ASN A 88 -19.40 5.57 7.47
CA ASN A 88 -18.18 6.36 7.65
C ASN A 88 -17.13 6.09 6.56
N CYS A 89 -17.45 5.25 5.58
CA CYS A 89 -16.56 5.02 4.45
C CYS A 89 -16.69 6.16 3.46
N VAL A 90 -15.60 6.87 3.23
CA VAL A 90 -15.46 7.93 2.24
C VAL A 90 -14.38 7.55 1.23
N SER A 91 -14.35 8.18 0.06
CA SER A 91 -13.24 8.06 -0.87
C SER A 91 -11.94 8.49 -0.17
N LEU A 92 -10.85 7.79 -0.47
CA LEU A 92 -9.56 8.12 0.13
C LEU A 92 -9.09 9.51 -0.29
N PHE A 93 -9.31 9.93 -1.54
CA PHE A 93 -8.98 11.27 -2.01
C PHE A 93 -9.81 12.35 -1.32
N GLU A 94 -11.09 12.10 -1.05
CA GLU A 94 -11.93 13.02 -0.28
C GLU A 94 -11.44 13.14 1.17
N TRP A 95 -11.07 12.00 1.78
CA TRP A 95 -10.50 11.99 3.13
C TRP A 95 -9.13 12.67 3.20
N LEU A 96 -8.32 12.59 2.14
CA LEU A 96 -6.99 13.19 2.06
C LEU A 96 -6.98 14.69 1.75
N ASP A 97 -8.14 15.33 1.62
CA ASP A 97 -8.18 16.79 1.43
C ASP A 97 -7.44 17.52 2.56
N GLY A 98 -6.54 18.45 2.19
CA GLY A 98 -5.60 19.10 3.09
C GLY A 98 -4.42 18.22 3.50
N VAL A 99 -3.91 18.40 4.72
CA VAL A 99 -2.78 17.61 5.25
C VAL A 99 -3.33 16.57 6.23
N LYS A 100 -3.03 15.31 5.94
CA LYS A 100 -3.37 14.17 6.80
C LYS A 100 -2.10 13.46 7.24
N VAL A 101 -2.00 13.19 8.53
CA VAL A 101 -0.90 12.41 9.13
C VAL A 101 -1.46 11.10 9.62
N ILE A 102 -0.89 10.00 9.13
CA ILE A 102 -1.23 8.65 9.58
C ILE A 102 -0.15 8.22 10.58
N ASP A 103 -0.48 8.29 11.86
CA ASP A 103 0.44 7.84 12.91
C ASP A 103 0.41 6.31 13.02
N LEU A 104 1.54 5.70 12.66
CA LEU A 104 1.73 4.26 12.71
C LEU A 104 2.45 3.80 13.98
N THR A 105 2.88 4.73 14.84
CA THR A 105 3.67 4.43 16.04
C THR A 105 3.04 3.37 16.95
N PRO A 106 1.72 3.36 17.18
CA PRO A 106 1.10 2.38 18.08
C PRO A 106 1.10 0.93 17.57
N PHE A 107 1.37 0.70 16.29
CA PHE A 107 1.21 -0.62 15.70
C PHE A 107 2.52 -1.41 15.60
N PRO A 108 2.51 -2.75 15.78
CA PRO A 108 3.65 -3.61 15.51
C PRO A 108 4.11 -3.55 14.05
N GLY A 109 5.38 -3.85 13.78
CA GLY A 109 6.00 -3.68 12.47
C GLY A 109 5.27 -4.32 11.29
N ASP A 110 4.79 -5.56 11.44
CA ASP A 110 4.06 -6.24 10.35
C ASP A 110 2.65 -5.68 10.17
N THR A 111 2.00 -5.27 11.24
CA THR A 111 0.71 -4.56 11.17
C THR A 111 0.84 -3.22 10.47
N LYS A 112 1.90 -2.43 10.74
CA LYS A 112 2.21 -1.20 10.00
C LYS A 112 2.28 -1.45 8.50
N LYS A 113 2.98 -2.52 8.09
CA LYS A 113 3.13 -2.89 6.68
C LYS A 113 1.79 -3.20 6.02
N VAL A 114 0.90 -3.94 6.71
CA VAL A 114 -0.46 -4.21 6.22
C VAL A 114 -1.25 -2.92 6.06
N ILE A 115 -1.26 -2.07 7.08
CA ILE A 115 -1.99 -0.79 7.03
C ILE A 115 -1.54 0.04 5.83
N VAL A 116 -0.23 0.26 5.70
CA VAL A 116 0.35 1.07 4.62
C VAL A 116 0.07 0.45 3.26
N SER A 117 0.25 -0.87 3.10
CA SER A 117 0.00 -1.52 1.82
C SER A 117 -1.46 -1.41 1.40
N LEU A 118 -2.41 -1.61 2.31
CA LEU A 118 -3.83 -1.50 2.01
C LEU A 118 -4.24 -0.07 1.66
N ILE A 119 -3.72 0.93 2.38
CA ILE A 119 -3.96 2.35 2.05
C ILE A 119 -3.41 2.68 0.66
N LEU A 120 -2.19 2.25 0.35
CA LEU A 120 -1.59 2.48 -0.96
C LEU A 120 -2.30 1.72 -2.08
N ASP A 121 -2.82 0.51 -1.82
CA ASP A 121 -3.63 -0.24 -2.77
C ASP A 121 -4.92 0.51 -3.12
N LEU A 122 -5.64 1.00 -2.10
CA LEU A 122 -6.85 1.80 -2.29
C LEU A 122 -6.54 3.12 -3.00
N PHE A 123 -5.49 3.81 -2.58
CA PHE A 123 -5.05 5.06 -3.19
C PHE A 123 -4.71 4.90 -4.67
N TYR A 124 -3.95 3.86 -5.00
CA TYR A 124 -3.60 3.56 -6.39
C TYR A 124 -4.82 3.27 -7.25
N GLU A 125 -5.79 2.54 -6.72
CA GLU A 125 -7.03 2.24 -7.44
C GLU A 125 -7.86 3.50 -7.70
N GLU A 126 -8.07 4.33 -6.69
CA GLU A 126 -8.80 5.59 -6.85
C GLU A 126 -8.08 6.56 -7.79
N MET A 127 -6.75 6.67 -7.66
CA MET A 127 -5.91 7.45 -8.58
C MET A 127 -6.14 7.04 -10.05
N ARG A 128 -6.16 5.73 -10.31
CA ARG A 128 -6.43 5.22 -11.66
C ARG A 128 -7.85 5.52 -12.15
N GLN A 129 -8.83 5.41 -11.28
CA GLN A 129 -10.23 5.70 -11.62
C GLN A 129 -10.43 7.19 -11.95
N MET A 130 -9.73 8.07 -11.28
CA MET A 130 -9.75 9.52 -11.58
C MET A 130 -9.14 9.85 -12.95
N GLY A 131 -8.34 8.95 -13.52
CA GLY A 131 -7.64 9.13 -14.78
C GLY A 131 -6.51 10.16 -14.71
N ALA A 132 -5.87 10.42 -15.84
CA ALA A 132 -4.74 11.34 -15.93
C ALA A 132 -5.11 12.75 -15.44
N SER A 133 -4.18 13.39 -14.72
CA SER A 133 -4.35 14.77 -14.26
C SER A 133 -4.26 15.76 -15.43
N LYS A 134 -4.86 16.93 -15.27
CA LYS A 134 -4.88 17.96 -16.31
C LYS A 134 -3.48 18.47 -16.62
N LEU A 135 -3.26 18.83 -17.88
CA LEU A 135 -2.06 19.54 -18.33
C LEU A 135 -2.37 21.03 -18.39
N ASP A 136 -1.46 21.82 -17.84
CA ASP A 136 -1.41 23.27 -17.99
C ASP A 136 -0.04 23.63 -18.56
N GLY A 137 0.03 23.80 -19.88
CA GLY A 137 1.27 23.93 -20.63
C GLY A 137 2.15 22.69 -20.47
N GLU A 138 3.36 22.83 -19.95
CA GLU A 138 4.32 21.76 -19.68
C GLU A 138 4.13 21.10 -18.31
N PHE A 139 3.28 21.66 -17.46
CA PHE A 139 3.07 21.21 -16.09
C PHE A 139 1.81 20.35 -15.98
N ARG A 140 1.84 19.45 -15.04
CA ARG A 140 0.69 18.64 -14.65
C ARG A 140 0.13 19.14 -13.34
N GLU A 141 -1.20 19.19 -13.26
CA GLU A 141 -1.89 19.47 -12.01
C GLU A 141 -1.47 18.43 -10.94
N LEU A 142 -0.98 18.92 -9.80
CA LEU A 142 -0.68 18.08 -8.65
C LEU A 142 -1.96 17.89 -7.83
N ARG A 143 -2.40 16.63 -7.71
CA ARG A 143 -3.59 16.25 -6.95
C ARG A 143 -3.26 15.81 -5.53
N ALA A 144 -2.14 15.12 -5.36
CA ALA A 144 -1.72 14.62 -4.06
C ALA A 144 -0.21 14.48 -3.97
N MET A 145 0.32 14.65 -2.75
CA MET A 145 1.71 14.36 -2.41
C MET A 145 1.72 13.37 -1.24
N ILE A 146 2.41 12.25 -1.41
CA ILE A 146 2.58 11.23 -0.38
C ILE A 146 3.98 11.37 0.19
N LEU A 147 4.09 11.60 1.50
CA LEU A 147 5.36 11.56 2.22
C LEU A 147 5.43 10.28 3.03
N VAL A 148 6.46 9.49 2.81
CA VAL A 148 6.73 8.25 3.54
C VAL A 148 8.03 8.42 4.30
N ASP A 149 7.92 8.58 5.62
CA ASP A 149 9.07 8.61 6.49
C ASP A 149 9.54 7.19 6.79
N GLU A 150 10.85 6.99 6.98
CA GLU A 150 11.48 5.68 7.18
C GLU A 150 11.06 4.65 6.10
N ALA A 151 11.10 5.08 4.84
CA ALA A 151 10.60 4.31 3.69
C ALA A 151 11.25 2.92 3.54
N HIS A 152 12.45 2.71 4.09
CA HIS A 152 13.13 1.42 4.09
C HIS A 152 12.28 0.28 4.69
N GLN A 153 11.36 0.60 5.60
CA GLN A 153 10.46 -0.39 6.22
C GLN A 153 9.50 -1.02 5.18
N PHE A 154 9.23 -0.31 4.08
CA PHE A 154 8.27 -0.70 3.06
C PHE A 154 8.94 -1.10 1.73
N LEU A 155 10.05 -0.45 1.36
CA LEU A 155 10.78 -0.70 0.11
C LEU A 155 11.19 -2.17 -0.03
N ASN A 156 11.64 -2.80 1.04
CA ASN A 156 12.09 -4.19 1.04
C ASN A 156 10.96 -5.24 0.89
N LYS A 157 9.69 -4.83 0.96
CA LYS A 157 8.53 -5.74 0.84
C LYS A 157 7.97 -5.82 -0.57
N ASP A 158 8.42 -4.92 -1.46
CA ASP A 158 8.03 -4.89 -2.88
C ASP A 158 6.51 -4.91 -3.07
N PHE A 159 5.81 -4.02 -2.36
CA PHE A 159 4.38 -3.83 -2.55
C PHE A 159 4.11 -3.26 -3.93
N ASN A 160 3.26 -3.94 -4.71
CA ASN A 160 2.96 -3.57 -6.09
C ASN A 160 2.45 -2.13 -6.21
N SER A 161 1.52 -1.72 -5.34
CA SER A 161 0.93 -0.38 -5.38
C SER A 161 1.94 0.71 -5.06
N PHE A 162 2.84 0.46 -4.11
CA PHE A 162 3.93 1.38 -3.79
C PHE A 162 4.81 1.62 -5.02
N ARG A 163 5.23 0.55 -5.69
CA ARG A 163 6.02 0.61 -6.91
C ARG A 163 5.28 1.34 -8.04
N ASN A 164 4.03 0.99 -8.26
CA ASN A 164 3.22 1.57 -9.32
C ASN A 164 2.99 3.07 -9.10
N ILE A 165 2.78 3.51 -7.85
CA ILE A 165 2.64 4.94 -7.53
C ILE A 165 3.96 5.68 -7.83
N ILE A 166 5.12 5.13 -7.46
CA ILE A 166 6.42 5.75 -7.78
C ILE A 166 6.61 5.85 -9.30
N SER A 167 6.30 4.80 -10.06
CA SER A 167 6.56 4.76 -11.51
C SER A 167 5.53 5.51 -12.35
N GLU A 168 4.27 5.51 -11.96
CA GLU A 168 3.15 5.99 -12.76
C GLU A 168 2.47 7.24 -12.19
N GLY A 169 2.67 7.54 -10.90
CA GLY A 169 1.96 8.61 -10.17
C GLY A 169 1.99 9.96 -10.87
N ARG A 170 3.10 10.28 -11.54
CA ARG A 170 3.23 11.52 -12.31
C ARG A 170 2.10 11.70 -13.32
N MET A 171 1.69 10.64 -14.03
CA MET A 171 0.61 10.72 -15.01
C MET A 171 -0.73 11.12 -14.36
N PHE A 172 -0.93 10.72 -13.12
CA PHE A 172 -2.14 10.96 -12.36
C PHE A 172 -2.08 12.22 -11.48
N GLY A 173 -0.97 12.97 -11.51
CA GLY A 173 -0.76 14.14 -10.68
C GLY A 173 -0.45 13.78 -9.22
N VAL A 174 0.19 12.65 -9.00
CA VAL A 174 0.61 12.20 -7.67
C VAL A 174 2.13 12.23 -7.59
N GLY A 175 2.65 12.94 -6.59
CA GLY A 175 4.06 12.95 -6.22
C GLY A 175 4.31 12.09 -4.98
N MET A 176 5.55 11.64 -4.81
CA MET A 176 5.99 10.90 -3.63
C MET A 176 7.32 11.41 -3.12
N ILE A 177 7.42 11.62 -1.82
CA ILE A 177 8.65 11.94 -1.10
C ILE A 177 8.96 10.78 -0.18
N LEU A 178 10.16 10.21 -0.34
CA LEU A 178 10.61 9.08 0.47
C LEU A 178 11.81 9.54 1.31
N SER A 179 11.75 9.35 2.61
CA SER A 179 12.88 9.59 3.49
C SER A 179 13.46 8.27 4.00
N THR A 180 14.78 8.19 4.06
CA THR A 180 15.52 7.06 4.63
C THR A 180 16.89 7.52 5.10
N GLN A 181 17.50 6.72 5.97
CA GLN A 181 18.82 7.00 6.52
C GLN A 181 19.97 6.45 5.68
N ASN A 182 19.69 5.51 4.77
CA ASN A 182 20.71 4.86 3.94
C ASN A 182 20.32 4.87 2.46
N LEU A 183 21.25 5.16 1.58
CA LEU A 183 21.06 5.11 0.12
C LEU A 183 20.80 3.68 -0.37
N SER A 184 21.41 2.69 0.27
CA SER A 184 21.21 1.27 -0.04
C SER A 184 19.77 0.78 0.13
N ASP A 185 18.94 1.48 0.90
CA ASP A 185 17.54 1.11 1.11
C ASP A 185 16.70 1.19 -0.17
N PHE A 186 17.12 2.01 -1.14
CA PHE A 186 16.48 2.11 -2.46
C PHE A 186 16.83 0.97 -3.41
N LYS A 187 17.76 0.08 -3.01
CA LYS A 187 18.11 -1.15 -3.72
C LYS A 187 17.57 -2.35 -2.97
N SER A 188 16.44 -2.87 -3.40
CA SER A 188 15.99 -4.17 -2.89
C SER A 188 16.57 -5.30 -3.74
N ALA A 189 16.59 -6.52 -3.19
CA ALA A 189 17.05 -7.72 -3.92
C ALA A 189 16.23 -8.00 -5.20
N LYS A 190 15.05 -7.40 -5.34
CA LYS A 190 14.13 -7.59 -6.47
C LYS A 190 13.97 -6.37 -7.35
N GLN A 191 14.31 -5.17 -6.85
CA GLN A 191 14.08 -3.92 -7.58
C GLN A 191 15.04 -2.80 -7.18
N GLU A 192 15.35 -1.98 -8.16
CA GLU A 192 16.11 -0.75 -8.01
C GLU A 192 15.15 0.44 -8.11
N TYR A 193 14.67 0.91 -6.96
CA TYR A 193 13.76 2.07 -6.90
C TYR A 193 14.43 3.38 -7.31
N SER A 194 15.75 3.45 -7.18
CA SER A 194 16.55 4.65 -7.52
C SER A 194 16.30 5.15 -8.95
N GLN A 195 16.03 4.25 -9.90
CA GLN A 195 15.74 4.61 -11.30
C GLN A 195 14.45 5.41 -11.51
N PHE A 196 13.52 5.38 -10.56
CA PHE A 196 12.26 6.13 -10.62
C PHE A 196 12.31 7.46 -9.87
N ILE A 197 13.38 7.71 -9.11
CA ILE A 197 13.54 8.92 -8.31
C ILE A 197 14.19 9.99 -9.16
N LEU A 198 13.46 11.07 -9.41
CA LEU A 198 13.92 12.16 -10.28
C LEU A 198 14.72 13.21 -9.54
N SER A 199 14.51 13.37 -8.25
CA SER A 199 15.16 14.40 -7.44
C SER A 199 15.68 13.82 -6.14
N TRP A 200 16.92 14.14 -5.80
CA TRP A 200 17.57 13.68 -4.59
C TRP A 200 17.90 14.87 -3.70
N VAL A 201 17.53 14.76 -2.42
CA VAL A 201 17.98 15.69 -1.37
C VAL A 201 18.78 14.86 -0.39
N ILE A 202 20.09 15.07 -0.38
CA ILE A 202 21.03 14.35 0.47
C ILE A 202 21.50 15.31 1.57
N LEU A 203 21.16 14.96 2.80
CA LEU A 203 21.65 15.62 4.00
C LEU A 203 22.90 14.91 4.51
N HIS A 204 23.20 15.05 5.81
CA HIS A 204 24.31 14.32 6.40
C HIS A 204 24.03 12.82 6.44
N LEU A 205 24.88 12.04 5.78
CA LEU A 205 24.82 10.57 5.81
C LEU A 205 26.06 10.03 6.53
N ASN A 206 25.85 9.12 7.45
CA ASN A 206 26.91 8.32 8.04
C ASN A 206 27.28 7.19 7.07
N ASN A 207 28.57 6.99 6.82
CA ASN A 207 29.08 5.84 6.04
C ASN A 207 28.67 5.78 4.55
N ILE A 208 28.59 6.94 3.88
CA ILE A 208 28.39 6.95 2.42
C ILE A 208 29.66 6.46 1.70
N THR A 209 29.50 5.57 0.74
CA THR A 209 30.58 5.07 -0.09
C THR A 209 30.62 5.77 -1.45
N LYS A 210 31.83 5.87 -2.07
CA LYS A 210 31.97 6.41 -3.42
C LYS A 210 31.11 5.66 -4.44
N THR A 211 30.95 4.35 -4.27
CA THR A 211 30.14 3.51 -5.15
C THR A 211 28.64 3.86 -5.04
N GLU A 212 28.14 4.16 -3.86
CA GLU A 212 26.74 4.58 -3.66
C GLU A 212 26.47 5.92 -4.33
N VAL A 213 27.38 6.87 -4.19
CA VAL A 213 27.29 8.18 -4.86
C VAL A 213 27.31 8.02 -6.38
N ALA A 214 28.26 7.23 -6.91
CA ALA A 214 28.38 6.99 -8.35
C ALA A 214 27.12 6.31 -8.94
N ASN A 215 26.45 5.45 -8.18
CA ASN A 215 25.22 4.79 -8.61
C ASN A 215 24.03 5.76 -8.74
N ILE A 216 24.03 6.86 -8.00
CA ILE A 216 22.94 7.86 -8.02
C ILE A 216 23.22 8.92 -9.09
N PHE A 217 24.46 9.43 -9.13
CA PHE A 217 24.84 10.56 -9.98
C PHE A 217 25.50 10.14 -11.30
N GLY A 218 25.77 8.86 -11.52
CA GLY A 218 26.50 8.35 -12.67
C GLY A 218 28.03 8.37 -12.45
N SER A 219 28.71 7.44 -13.09
CA SER A 219 30.16 7.25 -12.93
C SER A 219 31.04 8.24 -13.69
N ASN A 220 30.50 9.34 -14.21
CA ASN A 220 31.18 10.24 -15.15
C ASN A 220 31.54 11.61 -14.58
N ASP A 221 31.62 11.77 -13.28
CA ASP A 221 32.21 12.99 -12.74
C ASP A 221 33.62 12.72 -12.18
N PRO A 222 34.62 13.48 -12.61
CA PRO A 222 36.04 13.29 -12.28
C PRO A 222 36.35 13.58 -10.80
#